data_6fa9caa9f99dea865ed9357a463fd681
#
_entry.id   6fa9caa9f99dea865ed9357a463fd681
#
_cell.length_a   1.000
_cell.length_b   1.000
_cell.length_c   1.000
_cell.angle_alpha   90.00
_cell.angle_beta   90.00
_cell.angle_gamma   90.00
#
_symmetry.space_group_name_H-M   'P 1'
#
loop_
_entity.id
_entity.type
_entity.pdbx_description
1 polymer ?
#
loop_
_entity_poly.entity_id
_entity_poly.type
_entity_poly.pdbx_seq_one_letter_code
_entity_poly.pdbx_strand_id
1 'polypeptide(L)' 'MYWKEIRRSPHFEEHYKATLAWSDVIRLIYAIKNKRKKKGKIEIEDERFYILCQMKAGVLYVINVKKK' A
#
# COMPACT_ATOMS: atom_id res chain seq x y z
N MET A 1 13.10 2.99 5.06
CA MET A 1 11.98 3.55 4.29
C MET A 1 11.03 4.26 5.24
N TYR A 2 10.78 5.53 5.02
CA TYR A 2 10.05 6.36 5.96
C TYR A 2 8.99 7.23 5.29
N TRP A 3 7.82 7.34 5.91
CA TRP A 3 6.75 8.23 5.47
C TRP A 3 6.06 8.82 6.70
N LYS A 4 5.48 10.02 6.52
CA LYS A 4 4.75 10.72 7.59
C LYS A 4 3.32 10.24 7.71
N GLU A 5 2.76 9.79 6.60
CA GLU A 5 1.33 9.55 6.49
C GLU A 5 1.05 8.52 5.41
N ILE A 6 -0.02 7.77 5.57
CA ILE A 6 -0.50 6.81 4.58
C ILE A 6 -1.87 7.27 4.12
N ARG A 7 -2.06 7.41 2.81
CA ARG A 7 -3.33 7.83 2.22
C ARG A 7 -3.78 6.91 1.10
N ARG A 8 -5.05 6.98 0.80
CA ARG A 8 -5.62 6.29 -0.36
C ARG A 8 -5.40 7.18 -1.58
N SER A 9 -4.91 6.59 -2.68
CA SER A 9 -4.81 7.32 -3.94
C SER A 9 -6.21 7.44 -4.57
N PRO A 10 -6.42 8.38 -5.52
CA PRO A 10 -7.69 8.44 -6.24
C PRO A 10 -8.00 7.15 -6.98
N HIS A 11 -7.00 6.50 -7.56
CA HIS A 11 -7.17 5.21 -8.22
C HIS A 11 -7.69 4.16 -7.25
N PHE A 12 -7.11 4.10 -6.05
CA PHE A 12 -7.53 3.15 -5.03
C PHE A 12 -8.99 3.38 -4.63
N GLU A 13 -9.38 4.63 -4.42
CA GLU A 13 -10.77 4.96 -4.04
C GLU A 13 -11.79 4.59 -5.11
N GLU A 14 -11.41 4.75 -6.39
CA GLU A 14 -12.31 4.45 -7.49
C GLU A 14 -12.45 2.96 -7.78
N HIS A 15 -11.35 2.22 -7.65
CA HIS A 15 -11.29 0.85 -8.17
C HIS A 15 -11.20 -0.24 -7.10
N TYR A 16 -10.89 0.13 -5.88
CA TYR A 16 -10.76 -0.86 -4.83
C TYR A 16 -12.12 -1.33 -4.34
N LYS A 17 -12.41 -2.61 -4.55
CA LYS A 17 -13.60 -3.24 -3.98
C LYS A 17 -13.15 -3.89 -2.69
N ALA A 18 -13.53 -3.27 -1.58
CA ALA A 18 -13.00 -3.59 -0.28
C ALA A 18 -13.28 -5.02 0.17
N THR A 19 -12.26 -5.86 0.13
CA THR A 19 -12.25 -7.12 0.86
C THR A 19 -11.60 -6.92 2.23
N LEU A 20 -10.93 -5.78 2.42
CA LEU A 20 -10.26 -5.41 3.66
C LEU A 20 -10.65 -4.01 4.06
N ALA A 21 -10.79 -3.78 5.37
CA ALA A 21 -10.98 -2.44 5.90
C ALA A 21 -9.68 -1.65 5.73
N TRP A 22 -9.79 -0.32 5.63
CA TRP A 22 -8.63 0.54 5.51
C TRP A 22 -7.64 0.37 6.66
N SER A 23 -8.15 0.17 7.88
CA SER A 23 -7.31 -0.09 9.05
C SER A 23 -6.49 -1.37 8.89
N ASP A 24 -7.03 -2.38 8.24
CA ASP A 24 -6.30 -3.62 7.98
C ASP A 24 -5.20 -3.41 6.95
N VAL A 25 -5.46 -2.59 5.93
CA VAL A 25 -4.46 -2.25 4.92
C VAL A 25 -3.28 -1.54 5.58
N ILE A 26 -3.55 -0.57 6.45
CA ILE A 26 -2.51 0.15 7.19
C ILE A 26 -1.69 -0.82 8.04
N ARG A 27 -2.36 -1.72 8.75
CA ARG A 27 -1.69 -2.70 9.59
C ARG A 27 -0.76 -3.59 8.77
N LEU A 28 -1.22 -4.05 7.61
CA LEU A 28 -0.41 -4.87 6.72
C LEU A 28 0.83 -4.13 6.22
N ILE A 29 0.70 -2.87 5.90
CA ILE A 29 1.83 -2.05 5.44
C ILE A 29 2.94 -2.03 6.48
N TYR A 30 2.59 -1.94 7.76
CA TYR A 30 3.60 -1.96 8.82
C TYR A 30 4.07 -3.37 9.17
N ALA A 31 3.21 -4.36 9.05
CA ALA A 31 3.52 -5.73 9.44
C ALA A 31 4.40 -6.46 8.41
N ILE A 32 4.15 -6.24 7.14
CA ILE A 32 4.88 -6.93 6.08
C ILE A 32 6.28 -6.36 5.94
N LYS A 33 7.28 -7.22 6.10
CA LYS A 33 8.68 -6.81 6.04
C LYS A 33 9.24 -6.72 4.62
N ASN A 34 8.67 -7.46 3.69
CA ASN A 34 9.14 -7.47 2.32
C ASN A 34 8.62 -6.25 1.56
N LYS A 35 9.42 -5.20 1.57
CA LYS A 35 9.11 -3.93 0.91
C LYS A 35 10.21 -3.63 -0.09
N ARG A 36 9.82 -3.46 -1.35
CA ARG A 36 10.76 -3.18 -2.44
C ARG A 36 10.44 -1.86 -3.11
N LYS A 37 11.48 -1.07 -3.34
CA LYS A 37 11.33 0.18 -4.07
C LYS A 37 11.62 -0.08 -5.54
N LYS A 38 10.69 0.32 -6.42
CA LYS A 38 10.82 0.10 -7.85
C LYS A 38 10.28 1.30 -8.62
N LYS A 39 11.16 2.03 -9.28
CA LYS A 39 10.80 3.19 -10.13
C LYS A 39 9.82 4.17 -9.46
N GLY A 40 10.15 4.61 -8.25
CA GLY A 40 9.31 5.55 -7.51
C GLY A 40 8.10 4.94 -6.83
N LYS A 41 7.86 3.65 -7.04
CA LYS A 41 6.78 2.92 -6.38
C LYS A 41 7.36 1.99 -5.33
N ILE A 42 6.52 1.59 -4.41
CA ILE A 42 6.90 0.67 -3.34
C ILE A 42 5.96 -0.51 -3.40
N GLU A 43 6.54 -1.70 -3.53
CA GLU A 43 5.79 -2.95 -3.51
C GLU A 43 5.94 -3.59 -2.15
N ILE A 44 4.82 -3.87 -1.49
CA ILE A 44 4.76 -4.49 -0.17
C ILE A 44 4.04 -5.81 -0.34
N GLU A 45 4.70 -6.90 -0.04
CA GLU A 45 4.20 -8.20 -0.41
C GLU A 45 4.56 -9.28 0.60
N ASP A 46 3.61 -10.17 0.87
CA ASP A 46 3.85 -11.40 1.62
C ASP A 46 3.17 -12.57 0.89
N GLU A 47 2.99 -13.69 1.58
CA GLU A 47 2.36 -14.86 1.01
C GLU A 47 0.89 -14.66 0.66
N ARG A 48 0.23 -13.72 1.31
CA ARG A 48 -1.22 -13.52 1.20
C ARG A 48 -1.63 -12.28 0.45
N PHE A 49 -0.82 -11.23 0.52
CA PHE A 49 -1.19 -9.92 0.00
C PHE A 49 -0.10 -9.27 -0.81
N TYR A 50 -0.54 -8.48 -1.77
CA TYR A 50 0.34 -7.60 -2.54
C TYR A 50 -0.24 -6.19 -2.47
N ILE A 51 0.57 -5.23 -2.04
CA ILE A 51 0.16 -3.84 -1.92
C ILE A 51 1.10 -2.99 -2.75
N LEU A 52 0.55 -2.23 -3.68
CA LEU A 52 1.32 -1.29 -4.49
C LEU A 52 1.09 0.13 -3.97
N CYS A 53 2.17 0.82 -3.69
CA CYS A 53 2.13 2.18 -3.17
C CYS A 53 3.05 3.10 -3.95
N GLN A 54 2.85 4.39 -3.80
CA GLN A 54 3.74 5.40 -4.35
C GLN A 54 4.07 6.41 -3.27
N MET A 55 5.36 6.71 -3.12
CA MET A 55 5.81 7.72 -2.18
C MET A 55 5.88 9.07 -2.88
N LYS A 56 5.25 10.07 -2.30
CA LYS A 56 5.32 11.43 -2.84
C LYS A 56 5.28 12.43 -1.68
N ALA A 57 6.31 13.27 -1.59
CA ALA A 57 6.41 14.31 -0.56
C ALA A 57 6.22 13.77 0.86
N GLY A 58 6.80 12.62 1.15
CA GLY A 58 6.71 12.00 2.47
C GLY A 58 5.39 11.30 2.77
N VAL A 59 4.50 11.24 1.80
CA VAL A 59 3.21 10.56 1.95
C VAL A 59 3.22 9.26 1.13
N LEU A 60 2.79 8.19 1.75
CA LEU A 60 2.67 6.90 1.07
C LEU A 60 1.23 6.75 0.58
N TYR A 61 1.08 6.79 -0.74
CA TYR A 61 -0.23 6.61 -1.38
C TYR A 61 -0.44 5.17 -1.78
N VAL A 62 -1.49 4.56 -1.27
CA VAL A 62 -1.84 3.18 -1.64
C VAL A 62 -2.58 3.21 -2.97
N ILE A 63 -2.03 2.50 -3.96
CA ILE A 63 -2.59 2.44 -5.31
C ILE A 63 -3.46 1.21 -5.49
N ASN A 64 -3.00 0.07 -5.03
CA ASN A 64 -3.72 -1.18 -5.21
C ASN A 64 -3.40 -2.17 -4.09
N VAL A 65 -4.39 -2.97 -3.73
CA VAL A 65 -4.25 -4.06 -2.77
C VAL A 65 -4.86 -5.30 -3.40
N LYS A 66 -4.09 -6.36 -3.45
CA LYS A 66 -4.55 -7.63 -4.00
C LYS A 66 -4.38 -8.74 -2.97
N LYS A 67 -5.35 -9.59 -2.88
CA LYS A 67 -5.25 -10.84 -2.13
C LYS A 67 -4.74 -11.91 -3.10
N LYS A 68 -3.70 -12.61 -2.70
CA LYS A 68 -3.14 -13.70 -3.50
C LYS A 68 -3.92 -14.98 -3.38
#